data_a7fa05c928a8ab678c74610686f07dbd
#
_entry.id   a7fa05c928a8ab678c74610686f07dbd
#
_cell.length_a   1.000
_cell.length_b   1.000
_cell.length_c   1.000
_cell.angle_alpha   90.00
_cell.angle_beta   90.00
_cell.angle_gamma   90.00
#
_symmetry.space_group_name_H-M   'P 1'
#
loop_
_entity.id
_entity.type
_entity.pdbx_description
1 polymer ?
#
loop_
_entity_poly.entity_id
_entity_poly.type
_entity_poly.pdbx_seq_one_letter_code
_entity_poly.pdbx_strand_id
1 'polypeptide(L)'
;MNNNAKVLIDTSVWIEYFNKPKSAHGNNVKNLIEADSAFISGIIMAELLQGAGNTMTYEELRNALLFMPYLAENQATWEKIGQLSFELKRKGKTIPLSDCIIAVLSKEHGCLLYTLDSHFNIIPEVKFYTA
;
A
#
# COMPACT_ATOMS: atom_id res chain seq x y z
N MET A 1 6.97 20.62 14.01
CA MET A 1 6.33 20.39 13.07
C MET A 1 5.86 19.10 12.97
N ASN A 2 4.87 18.99 12.48
CA ASN A 2 4.33 17.83 12.50
C ASN A 2 4.32 17.19 11.25
N ASN A 3 4.95 16.17 11.14
CA ASN A 3 5.04 15.56 9.95
C ASN A 3 4.27 14.32 9.94
N ASN A 4 3.06 14.40 10.39
CA ASN A 4 2.26 13.22 10.46
C ASN A 4 1.68 12.87 9.10
N ALA A 5 2.50 12.90 8.10
CA ALA A 5 2.06 12.46 6.80
C ALA A 5 1.64 10.99 6.91
N LYS A 6 0.49 10.68 6.32
CA LYS A 6 0.04 9.29 6.22
C LYS A 6 0.72 8.64 5.03
N VAL A 7 1.24 7.45 5.23
CA VAL A 7 1.93 6.71 4.16
C VAL A 7 1.26 5.37 3.99
N LEU A 8 0.70 5.14 2.82
CA LEU A 8 0.19 3.82 2.46
C LEU A 8 1.36 3.01 1.92
N ILE A 9 1.67 1.93 2.60
CA ILE A 9 2.83 1.10 2.27
C ILE A 9 2.38 -0.07 1.43
N ASP A 10 2.87 -0.14 0.19
CA ASP A 10 2.54 -1.18 -0.76
C ASP A 10 3.14 -2.53 -0.35
N THR A 11 2.55 -3.60 -0.84
CA THR A 11 2.97 -4.97 -0.58
C THR A 11 4.46 -5.18 -0.82
N SER A 12 5.00 -4.61 -1.89
CA SER A 12 6.42 -4.75 -2.24
C SER A 12 7.35 -4.27 -1.12
N VAL A 13 6.98 -3.18 -0.46
CA VAL A 13 7.78 -2.61 0.62
C VAL A 13 7.62 -3.42 1.90
N TRP A 14 6.39 -3.87 2.21
CA TRP A 14 6.17 -4.74 3.36
C TRP A 14 6.97 -6.02 3.26
N ILE A 15 7.04 -6.63 2.06
CA ILE A 15 7.82 -7.85 1.84
C ILE A 15 9.30 -7.58 2.16
N GLU A 16 9.82 -6.44 1.70
CA GLU A 16 11.21 -6.07 1.98
C GLU A 16 11.42 -5.90 3.50
N TYR A 17 10.49 -5.26 4.18
CA TYR A 17 10.56 -5.07 5.62
C TYR A 17 10.58 -6.40 6.38
N PHE A 18 9.70 -7.34 6.00
CA PHE A 18 9.64 -8.63 6.71
C PHE A 18 10.86 -9.50 6.39
N ASN A 19 11.38 -9.45 5.17
CA ASN A 19 12.51 -10.28 4.77
C ASN A 19 13.85 -9.66 5.15
N LYS A 20 13.96 -8.35 5.09
CA LYS A 20 15.21 -7.64 5.36
C LYS A 20 14.95 -6.42 6.23
N PRO A 21 14.61 -6.64 7.50
CA PRO A 21 14.22 -5.53 8.38
C PRO A 21 15.33 -4.50 8.62
N LYS A 22 16.58 -4.87 8.39
CA LYS A 22 17.70 -3.94 8.58
C LYS A 22 18.11 -3.24 7.28
N SER A 23 17.41 -3.49 6.17
CA SER A 23 17.66 -2.77 4.93
C SER A 23 17.19 -1.32 5.07
N ALA A 24 17.55 -0.48 4.10
CA ALA A 24 17.10 0.91 4.11
C ALA A 24 15.57 0.98 4.11
N HIS A 25 14.91 0.18 3.27
CA HIS A 25 13.44 0.15 3.24
C HIS A 25 12.87 -0.41 4.53
N GLY A 26 13.48 -1.45 5.09
CA GLY A 26 13.04 -2.01 6.37
C GLY A 26 13.10 -0.98 7.49
N ASN A 27 14.17 -0.21 7.55
CA ASN A 27 14.30 0.86 8.54
C ASN A 27 13.28 1.96 8.31
N ASN A 28 12.99 2.31 7.06
CA ASN A 28 11.97 3.30 6.75
C ASN A 28 10.59 2.87 7.24
N VAL A 29 10.23 1.60 7.03
CA VAL A 29 8.95 1.08 7.49
C VAL A 29 8.89 1.11 9.01
N LYS A 30 9.96 0.67 9.68
CA LYS A 30 10.02 0.69 11.14
C LYS A 30 9.78 2.11 11.67
N ASN A 31 10.44 3.10 11.07
CA ASN A 31 10.29 4.49 11.49
C ASN A 31 8.85 4.98 11.26
N LEU A 32 8.24 4.60 10.15
CA LEU A 32 6.86 4.99 9.86
C LEU A 32 5.88 4.35 10.84
N ILE A 33 6.11 3.10 11.22
CA ILE A 33 5.28 2.43 12.22
C ILE A 33 5.41 3.15 13.56
N GLU A 34 6.62 3.46 13.97
CA GLU A 34 6.87 4.13 15.25
C GLU A 34 6.26 5.53 15.30
N ALA A 35 6.15 6.18 14.14
CA ALA A 35 5.55 7.50 14.04
C ALA A 35 4.03 7.48 13.83
N ASP A 36 3.41 6.30 13.85
CA ASP A 36 1.98 6.11 13.56
C ASP A 36 1.60 6.62 12.17
N SER A 37 2.53 6.57 11.25
CA SER A 37 2.34 7.05 9.87
C SER A 37 2.16 5.93 8.87
N ALA A 38 2.30 4.67 9.28
CA ALA A 38 2.18 3.52 8.37
C ALA A 38 0.73 3.07 8.32
N PHE A 39 0.19 2.99 7.11
CA PHE A 39 -1.19 2.58 6.87
C PHE A 39 -1.25 1.36 5.97
N ILE A 40 -2.31 0.59 6.13
CA ILE A 40 -2.54 -0.61 5.31
C ILE A 40 -3.95 -0.59 4.74
N SER A 41 -4.14 -1.24 3.62
CA SER A 41 -5.46 -1.42 3.01
C SER A 41 -5.79 -2.90 2.94
N GLY A 42 -7.06 -3.21 2.69
CA GLY A 42 -7.52 -4.60 2.62
C GLY A 42 -6.82 -5.41 1.55
N ILE A 43 -6.61 -4.82 0.35
CA ILE A 43 -5.94 -5.56 -0.72
C ILE A 43 -4.48 -5.88 -0.36
N ILE A 44 -3.78 -4.95 0.26
CA ILE A 44 -2.40 -5.18 0.68
C ILE A 44 -2.35 -6.27 1.75
N MET A 45 -3.25 -6.19 2.74
CA MET A 45 -3.34 -7.22 3.77
C MET A 45 -3.56 -8.59 3.15
N ALA A 46 -4.51 -8.70 2.22
CA ALA A 46 -4.82 -9.98 1.58
C ALA A 46 -3.63 -10.52 0.80
N GLU A 47 -2.92 -9.66 0.07
CA GLU A 47 -1.75 -10.08 -0.68
C GLU A 47 -0.64 -10.59 0.22
N LEU A 48 -0.41 -9.92 1.35
CA LEU A 48 0.61 -10.35 2.29
C LEU A 48 0.23 -11.68 2.94
N LEU A 49 -1.01 -11.82 3.38
CA LEU A 49 -1.46 -13.03 4.07
C LEU A 49 -1.45 -14.25 3.14
N GLN A 50 -1.88 -14.08 1.89
CA GLN A 50 -1.86 -15.22 0.97
C GLN A 50 -0.44 -15.69 0.65
N GLY A 51 0.56 -14.82 0.82
CA GLY A 51 1.95 -15.17 0.56
C GLY A 51 2.64 -15.90 1.68
N ALA A 52 1.98 -16.10 2.83
CA ALA A 52 2.58 -16.81 3.96
C ALA A 52 2.85 -18.27 3.60
N GLY A 53 4.01 -18.78 3.97
CA GLY A 53 4.42 -20.13 3.59
C GLY A 53 3.87 -21.23 4.48
N ASN A 54 3.36 -20.88 5.68
CA ASN A 54 2.83 -21.84 6.63
C ASN A 54 1.92 -21.13 7.62
N THR A 55 1.23 -21.93 8.44
CA THR A 55 0.24 -21.39 9.39
C THR A 55 0.89 -20.49 10.43
N MET A 56 2.07 -20.83 10.92
CA MET A 56 2.73 -20.00 11.93
C MET A 56 3.06 -18.62 11.39
N THR A 57 3.64 -18.57 10.20
CA THR A 57 3.96 -17.29 9.55
C THR A 57 2.69 -16.48 9.27
N TYR A 58 1.63 -17.16 8.85
CA TYR A 58 0.33 -16.51 8.62
C TYR A 58 -0.17 -15.83 9.89
N GLU A 59 -0.13 -16.54 11.02
CA GLU A 59 -0.64 -15.99 12.28
C GLU A 59 0.21 -14.82 12.77
N GLU A 60 1.53 -14.93 12.66
CA GLU A 60 2.42 -13.84 13.05
C GLU A 60 2.16 -12.60 12.21
N LEU A 61 2.01 -12.80 10.91
CA LEU A 61 1.77 -11.71 9.99
C LEU A 61 0.41 -11.06 10.24
N ARG A 62 -0.62 -11.88 10.42
CA ARG A 62 -1.96 -11.39 10.73
C ARG A 62 -1.95 -10.54 12.00
N ASN A 63 -1.30 -11.02 13.05
CA ASN A 63 -1.23 -10.29 14.30
C ASN A 63 -0.54 -8.94 14.15
N ALA A 64 0.54 -8.89 13.37
CA ALA A 64 1.24 -7.63 13.13
C ALA A 64 0.38 -6.65 12.32
N LEU A 65 -0.29 -7.14 11.28
CA LEU A 65 -1.05 -6.27 10.39
C LEU A 65 -2.32 -5.74 11.01
N LEU A 66 -2.94 -6.47 11.94
CA LEU A 66 -4.17 -6.02 12.59
C LEU A 66 -3.97 -4.77 13.44
N PHE A 67 -2.75 -4.47 13.84
CA PHE A 67 -2.48 -3.26 14.61
C PHE A 67 -2.18 -2.04 13.74
N MET A 68 -2.10 -2.21 12.42
CA MET A 68 -1.83 -1.07 11.55
C MET A 68 -3.09 -0.26 11.31
N PRO A 69 -2.99 1.07 11.25
CA PRO A 69 -4.14 1.89 10.83
C PRO A 69 -4.62 1.46 9.45
N TYR A 70 -5.92 1.34 9.31
CA TYR A 70 -6.54 0.77 8.12
C TYR A 70 -7.26 1.83 7.30
N LEU A 71 -7.06 1.78 5.98
CA LEU A 71 -7.77 2.67 5.05
C LEU A 71 -8.99 1.95 4.50
N ALA A 72 -10.17 2.46 4.84
CA ALA A 72 -11.42 1.84 4.43
C ALA A 72 -11.86 2.33 3.07
N GLU A 73 -12.58 1.47 2.34
CA GLU A 73 -13.20 1.80 1.08
C GLU A 73 -14.72 1.70 1.21
N ASN A 74 -15.44 2.46 0.38
CA ASN A 74 -16.89 2.38 0.30
C ASN A 74 -17.27 2.23 -1.16
N GLN A 75 -18.58 2.23 -1.45
CA GLN A 75 -19.05 2.03 -2.81
C GLN A 75 -18.50 3.08 -3.77
N ALA A 76 -18.43 4.35 -3.35
CA ALA A 76 -17.90 5.41 -4.19
C ALA A 76 -16.41 5.19 -4.49
N THR A 77 -15.65 4.64 -3.54
CA THR A 77 -14.26 4.26 -3.76
C THR A 77 -14.15 3.24 -4.88
N TRP A 78 -15.00 2.20 -4.84
CA TRP A 78 -14.97 1.16 -5.87
C TRP A 78 -15.34 1.69 -7.23
N GLU A 79 -16.26 2.65 -7.31
CA GLU A 79 -16.61 3.29 -8.57
C GLU A 79 -15.41 4.04 -9.14
N LYS A 80 -14.68 4.77 -8.30
CA LYS A 80 -13.47 5.48 -8.74
C LYS A 80 -12.39 4.52 -9.23
N ILE A 81 -12.25 3.37 -8.56
CA ILE A 81 -11.28 2.36 -8.98
C ILE A 81 -11.62 1.83 -10.37
N GLY A 82 -12.90 1.50 -10.59
CA GLY A 82 -13.36 1.03 -11.89
C GLY A 82 -13.13 2.08 -12.98
N GLN A 83 -13.42 3.33 -12.67
CA GLN A 83 -13.22 4.43 -13.61
C GLN A 83 -11.75 4.59 -13.97
N LEU A 84 -10.86 4.56 -12.99
CA LEU A 84 -9.42 4.69 -13.25
C LEU A 84 -8.93 3.57 -14.16
N SER A 85 -9.29 2.33 -13.85
CA SER A 85 -8.88 1.19 -14.66
C SER A 85 -9.40 1.30 -16.08
N PHE A 86 -10.67 1.71 -16.23
CA PHE A 86 -11.29 1.90 -17.54
C PHE A 86 -10.54 2.96 -18.36
N GLU A 87 -10.23 4.09 -17.75
CA GLU A 87 -9.56 5.19 -18.45
C GLU A 87 -8.14 4.83 -18.87
N LEU A 88 -7.41 4.11 -18.00
CA LEU A 88 -6.07 3.66 -18.34
C LEU A 88 -6.08 2.70 -19.52
N LYS A 89 -7.02 1.75 -19.53
CA LYS A 89 -7.14 0.80 -20.64
C LYS A 89 -7.45 1.54 -21.94
N ARG A 90 -8.28 2.56 -21.91
CA ARG A 90 -8.59 3.34 -23.10
C ARG A 90 -7.36 4.04 -23.65
N LYS A 91 -6.38 4.35 -22.81
CA LYS A 91 -5.13 4.98 -23.22
C LYS A 91 -4.06 3.93 -23.57
N GLY A 92 -4.44 2.66 -23.66
CA GLY A 92 -3.52 1.59 -23.99
C GLY A 92 -2.61 1.16 -22.84
N LYS A 93 -2.98 1.51 -21.60
CA LYS A 93 -2.18 1.18 -20.44
C LYS A 93 -2.87 0.11 -19.62
N THR A 94 -2.22 -1.04 -19.49
CA THR A 94 -2.77 -2.16 -18.71
C THR A 94 -2.11 -2.18 -17.35
N ILE A 95 -2.88 -1.80 -16.32
CA ILE A 95 -2.42 -1.78 -14.93
C ILE A 95 -3.27 -2.77 -14.16
N PRO A 96 -2.66 -3.64 -13.32
CA PRO A 96 -3.43 -4.56 -12.50
C PRO A 96 -4.47 -3.83 -11.67
N LEU A 97 -5.62 -4.44 -11.49
CA LEU A 97 -6.70 -3.82 -10.72
C LEU A 97 -6.26 -3.53 -9.29
N SER A 98 -5.44 -4.41 -8.69
CA SER A 98 -4.92 -4.19 -7.35
C SER A 98 -4.13 -2.89 -7.25
N ASP A 99 -3.36 -2.54 -8.28
CA ASP A 99 -2.61 -1.28 -8.29
C ASP A 99 -3.54 -0.07 -8.40
N CYS A 100 -4.63 -0.21 -9.16
CA CYS A 100 -5.64 0.84 -9.23
C CYS A 100 -6.31 1.05 -7.88
N ILE A 101 -6.58 -0.03 -7.15
CA ILE A 101 -7.15 0.04 -5.80
C ILE A 101 -6.22 0.84 -4.88
N ILE A 102 -4.95 0.48 -4.88
CA ILE A 102 -3.96 1.13 -4.01
C ILE A 102 -3.84 2.62 -4.36
N ALA A 103 -3.78 2.93 -5.65
CA ALA A 103 -3.65 4.32 -6.11
C ALA A 103 -4.85 5.17 -5.68
N VAL A 104 -6.08 4.66 -5.87
CA VAL A 104 -7.27 5.40 -5.50
C VAL A 104 -7.33 5.62 -3.99
N LEU A 105 -7.03 4.57 -3.20
CA LEU A 105 -7.05 4.69 -1.76
C LEU A 105 -6.03 5.71 -1.26
N SER A 106 -4.82 5.71 -1.82
CA SER A 106 -3.81 6.68 -1.39
C SER A 106 -4.28 8.11 -1.66
N LYS A 107 -4.89 8.36 -2.81
CA LYS A 107 -5.39 9.70 -3.14
C LYS A 107 -6.60 10.08 -2.29
N GLU A 108 -7.52 9.16 -2.11
CA GLU A 108 -8.75 9.43 -1.38
C GLU A 108 -8.48 9.78 0.08
N HIS A 109 -7.50 9.12 0.69
CA HIS A 109 -7.17 9.33 2.10
C HIS A 109 -6.03 10.33 2.31
N GLY A 110 -5.55 10.96 1.25
CA GLY A 110 -4.48 11.95 1.37
C GLY A 110 -3.15 11.35 1.78
N CYS A 111 -2.87 10.12 1.36
CA CYS A 111 -1.64 9.44 1.72
C CYS A 111 -0.57 9.60 0.66
N LEU A 112 0.69 9.56 1.09
CA LEU A 112 1.79 9.28 0.19
C LEU A 112 1.85 7.78 -0.04
N LEU A 113 2.19 7.36 -1.24
CA LEU A 113 2.33 5.94 -1.55
C LEU A 113 3.80 5.55 -1.50
N TYR A 114 4.12 4.52 -0.71
CA TYR A 114 5.46 3.97 -0.61
C TYR A 114 5.48 2.64 -1.33
N THR A 115 6.13 2.58 -2.49
CA THR A 115 6.15 1.37 -3.32
C THR A 115 7.51 1.23 -3.99
N LEU A 116 7.87 -0.01 -4.30
CA LEU A 116 9.04 -0.32 -5.11
C LEU A 116 8.64 -0.64 -6.56
N ASP A 117 7.35 -0.55 -6.88
CA ASP A 117 6.84 -0.93 -8.19
C ASP A 117 6.65 0.30 -9.06
N SER A 118 7.37 0.32 -10.18
CA SER A 118 7.32 1.45 -11.11
C SER A 118 6.00 1.57 -11.87
N HIS A 119 5.13 0.56 -11.82
CA HIS A 119 3.82 0.64 -12.49
C HIS A 119 3.03 1.86 -12.03
N PHE A 120 3.18 2.26 -10.78
CA PHE A 120 2.42 3.39 -10.26
C PHE A 120 2.81 4.73 -10.89
N ASN A 121 3.97 4.80 -11.54
CA ASN A 121 4.42 6.06 -12.13
C ASN A 121 3.53 6.54 -13.29
N ILE A 122 2.79 5.63 -13.92
CA ILE A 122 1.92 6.01 -15.02
C ILE A 122 0.50 6.34 -14.57
N ILE A 123 0.21 6.21 -13.29
CA ILE A 123 -1.09 6.57 -12.74
C ILE A 123 -1.04 8.04 -12.33
N PRO A 124 -1.93 8.90 -12.87
CA PRO A 124 -1.86 10.33 -12.57
C PRO A 124 -2.17 10.65 -11.11
N GLU A 125 -1.56 11.71 -10.62
CA GLU A 125 -1.86 12.31 -9.33
C GLU A 125 -1.51 11.48 -8.11
N VAL A 126 -0.77 10.39 -8.26
CA VAL A 126 -0.24 9.66 -7.11
C VAL A 126 0.95 10.42 -6.55
N LYS A 127 0.93 10.65 -5.23
CA LYS A 127 2.04 11.31 -4.55
C LYS A 127 2.86 10.26 -3.82
N PHE A 128 4.16 10.25 -4.09
CA PHE A 128 5.02 9.18 -3.58
C PHE A 128 5.78 9.60 -2.34
N TYR A 129 5.95 8.63 -1.43
CA TYR A 129 6.80 8.78 -0.26
C TYR A 129 8.26 8.70 -0.69
N THR A 130 9.08 9.61 -0.18
CA THR A 130 10.53 9.54 -0.35
C THR A 130 11.16 9.67 1.02
N ALA A 131 12.11 8.79 1.31
CA ALA A 131 12.79 8.78 2.62
C ALA A 131 13.82 9.88 2.72
#